data_ca336ca15e818bb14c110a5029130375
#
_entry.id   ca336ca15e818bb14c110a5029130375
#
_cell.length_a   1.000
_cell.length_b   1.000
_cell.length_c   1.000
_cell.angle_alpha   90.00
_cell.angle_beta   90.00
_cell.angle_gamma   90.00
#
_symmetry.space_group_name_H-M   'P 1'
#
loop_
_entity.id
_entity.type
_entity.pdbx_description
1 polymer ?
#
loop_
_entity_poly.entity_id
_entity_poly.type
_entity_poly.pdbx_seq_one_letter_code
_entity_poly.pdbx_strand_id
1 'polypeptide(L)'
;MKTLLVSLALALALPGCADDPVAQMAFHSQPGSAAGGATGMQQPSEDLEELVAPIALYPDVLMAQVLAAATQPADIMHAALWLDAHRGASALELAQAVDGRSWDAGIKALALFPDVLEAMNRNYAWTVALGEAYATDPADVLRAVQAVRRKALAAGELVRASHQRIIADGETILIQPANPDLVYVPGGRTFDVSVGHRFNWGWHSWNVDWRHGSLLYQDTPYLTAL
;
A
#
# COMPACT_ATOMS: atom_id res chain seq x y z
N MET A 1 53.75 -42.42 23.67
CA MET A 1 52.37 -42.24 24.11
C MET A 1 51.95 -40.89 23.58
N LYS A 2 51.11 -40.85 22.53
CA LYS A 2 50.66 -39.65 21.80
C LYS A 2 49.33 -39.23 22.34
N THR A 3 49.24 -38.06 22.95
CA THR A 3 48.00 -37.42 23.40
C THR A 3 47.44 -36.54 22.26
N LEU A 4 46.31 -36.89 21.71
CA LEU A 4 45.51 -36.14 20.77
C LEU A 4 44.75 -35.05 21.49
N LEU A 5 45.00 -33.78 21.15
CA LEU A 5 44.19 -32.62 21.54
C LEU A 5 43.06 -32.47 20.51
N VAL A 6 41.83 -32.71 20.94
CA VAL A 6 40.61 -32.40 20.17
C VAL A 6 40.26 -30.94 20.44
N SER A 7 40.42 -30.09 19.44
CA SER A 7 39.94 -28.70 19.49
C SER A 7 38.44 -28.67 19.19
N LEU A 8 37.63 -28.36 20.20
CA LEU A 8 36.20 -28.10 20.07
C LEU A 8 35.99 -26.65 19.62
N ALA A 9 35.70 -26.47 18.35
CA ALA A 9 35.30 -25.15 17.81
C ALA A 9 33.83 -24.90 18.21
N LEU A 10 33.63 -24.00 19.17
CA LEU A 10 32.31 -23.49 19.56
C LEU A 10 31.88 -22.42 18.55
N ALA A 11 31.00 -22.81 17.61
CA ALA A 11 30.35 -21.86 16.71
C ALA A 11 29.30 -21.09 17.50
N LEU A 12 29.56 -19.82 17.82
CA LEU A 12 28.53 -18.88 18.28
C LEU A 12 27.60 -18.58 17.09
N ALA A 13 26.44 -19.18 17.09
CA ALA A 13 25.33 -18.74 16.26
C ALA A 13 24.78 -17.43 16.85
N LEU A 14 25.03 -16.33 16.16
CA LEU A 14 24.33 -15.08 16.40
C LEU A 14 22.86 -15.26 15.95
N PRO A 15 21.86 -14.89 16.76
CA PRO A 15 20.48 -14.89 16.28
C PRO A 15 20.37 -13.83 15.18
N GLY A 16 20.04 -14.30 13.97
CA GLY A 16 19.76 -13.44 12.83
C GLY A 16 18.64 -12.47 13.15
N CYS A 17 18.82 -11.27 12.68
CA CYS A 17 17.77 -10.24 12.66
C CYS A 17 16.50 -10.83 12.07
N ALA A 18 15.39 -10.62 12.77
CA ALA A 18 14.07 -11.02 12.31
C ALA A 18 13.82 -10.38 10.94
N ASP A 19 13.63 -11.22 9.94
CA ASP A 19 13.23 -10.82 8.61
C ASP A 19 11.88 -10.12 8.70
N ASP A 20 11.84 -8.87 8.23
CA ASP A 20 10.67 -8.03 8.19
C ASP A 20 9.69 -8.62 7.15
N PRO A 21 8.52 -9.18 7.50
CA PRO A 21 7.64 -9.84 6.55
C PRO A 21 7.11 -8.93 5.44
N VAL A 22 7.18 -7.62 5.62
CA VAL A 22 6.82 -6.63 4.57
C VAL A 22 7.86 -6.59 3.46
N ALA A 23 9.14 -6.82 3.80
CA ALA A 23 10.21 -6.83 2.81
C ALA A 23 10.21 -8.10 1.94
N GLN A 24 9.60 -9.19 2.42
CA GLN A 24 9.60 -10.49 1.71
C GLN A 24 8.36 -10.75 0.86
N MET A 25 7.28 -9.98 0.99
CA MET A 25 6.18 -10.00 0.02
C MET A 25 6.54 -9.29 -1.30
N ALA A 26 7.81 -8.94 -1.45
CA ALA A 26 8.31 -8.20 -2.58
C ALA A 26 8.63 -9.11 -3.77
N PHE A 27 8.06 -8.79 -4.89
CA PHE A 27 8.70 -8.62 -6.19
C PHE A 27 9.52 -9.81 -6.73
N HIS A 28 8.86 -10.93 -7.03
CA HIS A 28 9.36 -11.87 -8.01
C HIS A 28 8.78 -11.50 -9.37
N SER A 29 9.45 -10.60 -10.08
CA SER A 29 9.11 -10.29 -11.47
C SER A 29 9.62 -11.43 -12.37
N GLN A 30 8.71 -12.23 -12.91
CA GLN A 30 8.98 -13.05 -14.10
C GLN A 30 8.06 -12.58 -15.24
N PRO A 31 8.59 -12.32 -16.44
CA PRO A 31 7.76 -11.95 -17.58
C PRO A 31 7.16 -13.22 -18.21
N GLY A 32 5.86 -13.37 -18.17
CA GLY A 32 5.09 -14.45 -18.77
C GLY A 32 4.08 -13.94 -19.78
N SER A 33 4.02 -14.60 -20.90
CA SER A 33 3.42 -14.34 -22.20
C SER A 33 1.92 -14.08 -22.21
N ALA A 34 1.52 -13.19 -23.14
CA ALA A 34 0.15 -12.91 -23.51
C ALA A 34 -0.48 -14.04 -24.36
N ALA A 35 -1.73 -14.38 -24.11
CA ALA A 35 -2.69 -14.86 -25.11
C ALA A 35 -4.16 -14.78 -24.66
N GLY A 36 -4.96 -13.92 -25.27
CA GLY A 36 -6.18 -14.21 -26.03
C GLY A 36 -7.50 -14.50 -25.32
N GLY A 37 -8.34 -13.49 -25.17
CA GLY A 37 -9.75 -13.37 -25.52
C GLY A 37 -10.80 -14.39 -25.07
N ALA A 38 -11.73 -13.96 -24.18
CA ALA A 38 -13.16 -14.32 -24.23
C ALA A 38 -13.98 -13.36 -23.36
N THR A 39 -15.11 -12.89 -23.91
CA THR A 39 -16.09 -11.98 -23.31
C THR A 39 -16.94 -12.73 -22.27
N GLY A 40 -16.60 -12.59 -21.02
CA GLY A 40 -17.38 -12.91 -19.83
C GLY A 40 -16.91 -11.93 -18.77
N MET A 41 -17.62 -11.68 -17.69
CA MET A 41 -17.10 -10.80 -16.64
C MET A 41 -15.65 -11.19 -16.36
N GLN A 42 -14.74 -10.38 -16.93
CA GLN A 42 -13.35 -10.74 -17.06
C GLN A 42 -12.75 -10.74 -15.65
N GLN A 43 -12.34 -11.91 -15.18
CA GLN A 43 -11.53 -11.97 -13.99
C GLN A 43 -10.24 -11.20 -14.28
N PRO A 44 -9.75 -10.37 -13.34
CA PRO A 44 -8.49 -9.67 -13.51
C PRO A 44 -7.38 -10.69 -13.87
N SER A 45 -6.42 -10.26 -14.67
CA SER A 45 -5.28 -11.11 -14.99
C SER A 45 -4.49 -11.44 -13.71
N GLU A 46 -3.87 -12.62 -13.67
CA GLU A 46 -2.99 -13.00 -12.55
C GLU A 46 -1.86 -11.96 -12.36
N ASP A 47 -1.34 -11.41 -13.45
CA ASP A 47 -0.32 -10.35 -13.42
C ASP A 47 -0.81 -9.09 -12.70
N LEU A 48 -2.10 -8.72 -12.87
CA LEU A 48 -2.68 -7.56 -12.21
C LEU A 48 -2.95 -7.83 -10.73
N GLU A 49 -3.35 -9.05 -10.39
CA GLU A 49 -3.49 -9.44 -8.98
C GLU A 49 -2.14 -9.44 -8.26
N GLU A 50 -1.07 -9.92 -8.91
CA GLU A 50 0.30 -9.86 -8.37
C GLU A 50 0.75 -8.40 -8.17
N LEU A 51 0.46 -7.53 -9.14
CA LEU A 51 0.79 -6.12 -9.08
C LEU A 51 0.14 -5.41 -7.89
N VAL A 52 -1.13 -5.70 -7.58
CA VAL A 52 -1.86 -5.06 -6.48
C VAL A 52 -1.69 -5.75 -5.13
N ALA A 53 -1.16 -6.98 -5.09
CA ALA A 53 -1.04 -7.77 -3.86
C ALA A 53 -0.37 -7.02 -2.70
N PRO A 54 0.70 -6.23 -2.89
CA PRO A 54 1.36 -5.49 -1.80
C PRO A 54 0.46 -4.51 -1.06
N ILE A 55 -0.61 -4.02 -1.71
CA ILE A 55 -1.50 -2.99 -1.15
C ILE A 55 -2.95 -3.46 -0.97
N ALA A 56 -3.31 -4.62 -1.51
CA ALA A 56 -4.69 -5.09 -1.52
C ALA A 56 -5.29 -5.23 -0.12
N LEU A 57 -4.47 -5.53 0.89
CA LEU A 57 -4.90 -5.71 2.28
C LEU A 57 -4.78 -4.43 3.13
N TYR A 58 -4.42 -3.30 2.52
CA TYR A 58 -4.47 -2.00 3.19
C TYR A 58 -5.93 -1.59 3.44
N PRO A 59 -6.21 -0.76 4.45
CA PRO A 59 -7.48 -0.06 4.57
C PRO A 59 -7.83 0.69 3.28
N ASP A 60 -9.12 0.69 2.91
CA ASP A 60 -9.59 1.21 1.62
C ASP A 60 -9.05 2.60 1.29
N VAL A 61 -9.08 3.50 2.28
CA VAL A 61 -8.61 4.88 2.10
C VAL A 61 -7.11 4.95 1.87
N LEU A 62 -6.30 4.15 2.60
CA LEU A 62 -4.85 4.13 2.38
C LEU A 62 -4.50 3.57 1.01
N MET A 63 -5.17 2.48 0.60
CA MET A 63 -5.02 1.92 -0.73
C MET A 63 -5.36 2.96 -1.81
N ALA A 64 -6.46 3.72 -1.62
CA ALA A 64 -6.83 4.79 -2.53
C ALA A 64 -5.74 5.86 -2.67
N GLN A 65 -5.15 6.29 -1.56
CA GLN A 65 -4.05 7.25 -1.55
C GLN A 65 -2.79 6.72 -2.26
N VAL A 66 -2.48 5.43 -2.07
CA VAL A 66 -1.35 4.78 -2.77
C VAL A 66 -1.58 4.73 -4.27
N LEU A 67 -2.77 4.31 -4.72
CA LEU A 67 -3.12 4.26 -6.14
C LEU A 67 -3.07 5.66 -6.77
N ALA A 68 -3.64 6.67 -6.10
CA ALA A 68 -3.59 8.05 -6.54
C ALA A 68 -2.14 8.55 -6.67
N ALA A 69 -1.34 8.39 -5.62
CA ALA A 69 0.06 8.80 -5.63
C ALA A 69 0.89 8.08 -6.71
N ALA A 70 0.61 6.80 -6.98
CA ALA A 70 1.32 6.02 -7.99
C ALA A 70 1.19 6.60 -9.40
N THR A 71 0.14 7.39 -9.69
CA THR A 71 -0.01 8.10 -10.97
C THR A 71 0.98 9.25 -11.14
N GLN A 72 1.69 9.65 -10.07
CA GLN A 72 2.67 10.73 -10.04
C GLN A 72 4.04 10.23 -9.51
N PRO A 73 4.68 9.25 -10.15
CA PRO A 73 5.84 8.55 -9.58
C PRO A 73 7.06 9.46 -9.36
N ALA A 74 7.24 10.51 -10.17
CA ALA A 74 8.31 11.48 -9.99
C ALA A 74 8.15 12.28 -8.68
N ASP A 75 6.92 12.63 -8.32
CA ASP A 75 6.65 13.35 -7.09
C ASP A 75 6.80 12.47 -5.84
N ILE A 76 6.56 11.16 -5.95
CA ILE A 76 6.87 10.20 -4.88
C ILE A 76 8.34 10.25 -4.52
N MET A 77 9.23 10.24 -5.53
CA MET A 77 10.67 10.34 -5.30
C MET A 77 11.05 11.66 -4.60
N HIS A 78 10.49 12.77 -5.05
CA HIS A 78 10.73 14.08 -4.42
C HIS A 78 10.21 14.13 -2.99
N ALA A 79 9.03 13.57 -2.74
CA ALA A 79 8.43 13.52 -1.41
C ALA A 79 9.21 12.62 -0.46
N ALA A 80 9.70 11.47 -0.92
CA ALA A 80 10.53 10.56 -0.13
C ALA A 80 11.84 11.22 0.31
N LEU A 81 12.53 11.89 -0.60
CA LEU A 81 13.75 12.65 -0.30
C LEU A 81 13.49 13.79 0.69
N TRP A 82 12.35 14.47 0.52
CA TRP A 82 11.97 15.55 1.43
C TRP A 82 11.65 15.03 2.83
N LEU A 83 10.92 13.92 2.95
CA LEU A 83 10.63 13.29 4.23
C LEU A 83 11.90 12.82 4.95
N ASP A 84 12.87 12.28 4.20
CA ASP A 84 14.16 11.88 4.75
C ASP A 84 14.89 13.06 5.41
N ALA A 85 14.86 14.22 4.78
CA ALA A 85 15.43 15.45 5.31
C ALA A 85 14.65 16.02 6.52
N HIS A 86 13.42 15.56 6.76
CA HIS A 86 12.55 16.01 7.85
C HIS A 86 12.31 14.91 8.90
N ARG A 87 13.23 13.94 8.99
CA ARG A 87 13.17 12.88 10.02
C ARG A 87 13.15 13.51 11.41
N GLY A 88 12.16 13.15 12.20
CA GLY A 88 11.96 13.67 13.55
C GLY A 88 10.98 14.83 13.68
N ALA A 89 10.46 15.36 12.57
CA ALA A 89 9.31 16.27 12.63
C ALA A 89 8.06 15.51 13.09
N SER A 90 7.21 16.19 13.86
CA SER A 90 5.92 15.65 14.28
C SER A 90 4.96 15.53 13.07
N ALA A 91 3.94 14.70 13.19
CA ALA A 91 2.91 14.56 12.14
C ALA A 91 2.25 15.90 11.80
N LEU A 92 2.04 16.78 12.79
CA LEU A 92 1.48 18.09 12.56
C LEU A 92 2.42 19.01 11.77
N GLU A 93 3.71 19.03 12.11
CA GLU A 93 4.71 19.82 11.37
C GLU A 93 4.84 19.33 9.93
N LEU A 94 4.86 18.01 9.72
CA LEU A 94 4.86 17.42 8.37
C LEU A 94 3.61 17.82 7.60
N ALA A 95 2.42 17.68 8.19
CA ALA A 95 1.15 18.01 7.55
C ALA A 95 1.09 19.49 7.14
N GLN A 96 1.51 20.41 8.01
CA GLN A 96 1.57 21.84 7.70
C GLN A 96 2.56 22.15 6.58
N ALA A 97 3.72 21.48 6.59
CA ALA A 97 4.75 21.71 5.60
C ALA A 97 4.38 21.17 4.21
N VAL A 98 3.68 20.02 4.13
CA VAL A 98 3.23 19.46 2.84
C VAL A 98 2.00 20.17 2.29
N ASP A 99 1.18 20.78 3.14
CA ASP A 99 -0.02 21.51 2.68
C ASP A 99 0.32 22.62 1.70
N GLY A 100 1.38 23.37 1.96
CA GLY A 100 1.87 24.44 1.10
C GLY A 100 2.60 23.99 -0.19
N ARG A 101 2.77 22.67 -0.41
CA ARG A 101 3.46 22.18 -1.61
C ARG A 101 2.49 21.97 -2.77
N SER A 102 3.03 22.00 -3.98
CA SER A 102 2.29 21.74 -5.22
C SER A 102 2.10 20.26 -5.52
N TRP A 103 2.36 19.36 -4.56
CA TRP A 103 2.18 17.93 -4.73
C TRP A 103 0.70 17.55 -4.84
N ASP A 104 0.46 16.46 -5.52
CA ASP A 104 -0.86 15.84 -5.58
C ASP A 104 -1.40 15.50 -4.17
N ALA A 105 -2.73 15.47 -4.03
CA ALA A 105 -3.39 15.20 -2.77
C ALA A 105 -3.05 13.82 -2.19
N GLY A 106 -2.90 12.78 -3.04
CA GLY A 106 -2.48 11.45 -2.64
C GLY A 106 -1.08 11.44 -2.03
N ILE A 107 -0.15 12.18 -2.63
CA ILE A 107 1.22 12.29 -2.11
C ILE A 107 1.26 13.06 -0.79
N LYS A 108 0.48 14.16 -0.68
CA LYS A 108 0.35 14.88 0.60
C LYS A 108 -0.20 13.99 1.70
N ALA A 109 -1.20 13.18 1.39
CA ALA A 109 -1.78 12.23 2.33
C ALA A 109 -0.77 11.16 2.76
N LEU A 110 0.01 10.62 1.82
CA LEU A 110 1.05 9.62 2.10
C LEU A 110 2.24 10.18 2.89
N ALA A 111 2.42 11.48 2.96
CA ALA A 111 3.43 12.06 3.84
C ALA A 111 3.17 11.76 5.34
N LEU A 112 1.93 11.44 5.72
CA LEU A 112 1.59 10.92 7.04
C LEU A 112 1.92 9.43 7.23
N PHE A 113 2.29 8.73 6.15
CA PHE A 113 2.69 7.34 6.11
C PHE A 113 4.10 7.20 5.50
N PRO A 114 5.14 7.72 6.15
CA PRO A 114 6.47 7.82 5.56
C PRO A 114 7.03 6.46 5.13
N ASP A 115 6.74 5.39 5.86
CA ASP A 115 7.19 4.04 5.52
C ASP A 115 6.57 3.53 4.21
N VAL A 116 5.28 3.87 3.96
CA VAL A 116 4.58 3.50 2.73
C VAL A 116 5.18 4.26 1.54
N LEU A 117 5.37 5.56 1.69
CA LEU A 117 5.94 6.40 0.65
C LEU A 117 7.40 6.02 0.35
N GLU A 118 8.19 5.69 1.36
CA GLU A 118 9.54 5.18 1.19
C GLU A 118 9.54 3.81 0.48
N ALA A 119 8.60 2.91 0.83
CA ALA A 119 8.47 1.62 0.14
C ALA A 119 8.13 1.79 -1.34
N MET A 120 7.24 2.72 -1.69
CA MET A 120 6.93 3.08 -3.08
C MET A 120 8.16 3.62 -3.81
N ASN A 121 8.93 4.48 -3.16
CA ASN A 121 10.17 5.03 -3.74
C ASN A 121 11.25 3.96 -3.94
N ARG A 122 11.45 3.06 -2.99
CA ARG A 122 12.40 1.93 -3.12
C ARG A 122 12.02 0.97 -4.23
N ASN A 123 10.72 0.80 -4.46
CA ASN A 123 10.18 -0.10 -5.49
C ASN A 123 9.62 0.72 -6.67
N TYR A 124 10.42 1.66 -7.17
CA TYR A 124 9.98 2.65 -8.16
C TYR A 124 9.37 2.04 -9.42
N ALA A 125 9.98 0.96 -9.95
CA ALA A 125 9.44 0.28 -11.14
C ALA A 125 8.04 -0.29 -10.90
N TRP A 126 7.81 -0.90 -9.74
CA TRP A 126 6.48 -1.36 -9.33
C TRP A 126 5.50 -0.18 -9.19
N THR A 127 5.94 0.91 -8.59
CA THR A 127 5.10 2.12 -8.41
C THR A 127 4.67 2.69 -9.75
N VAL A 128 5.58 2.75 -10.73
CA VAL A 128 5.26 3.19 -12.10
C VAL A 128 4.23 2.25 -12.73
N ALA A 129 4.49 0.94 -12.69
CA ALA A 129 3.57 -0.05 -13.27
C ALA A 129 2.17 0.01 -12.63
N LEU A 130 2.09 0.18 -11.30
CA LEU A 130 0.83 0.34 -10.58
C LEU A 130 0.08 1.60 -11.01
N GLY A 131 0.79 2.73 -11.14
CA GLY A 131 0.21 3.99 -11.59
C GLY A 131 -0.29 3.93 -13.02
N GLU A 132 0.46 3.32 -13.95
CA GLU A 132 0.08 3.10 -15.34
C GLU A 132 -1.15 2.19 -15.46
N ALA A 133 -1.18 1.08 -14.70
CA ALA A 133 -2.33 0.18 -14.67
C ALA A 133 -3.57 0.91 -14.19
N TYR A 134 -3.47 1.66 -13.09
CA TYR A 134 -4.59 2.40 -12.54
C TYR A 134 -5.06 3.53 -13.47
N ALA A 135 -4.15 4.27 -14.11
CA ALA A 135 -4.50 5.30 -15.07
C ALA A 135 -5.17 4.75 -16.34
N THR A 136 -4.85 3.51 -16.72
CA THR A 136 -5.39 2.84 -17.90
C THR A 136 -6.79 2.28 -17.67
N ASP A 137 -6.99 1.53 -16.59
CA ASP A 137 -8.30 0.95 -16.21
C ASP A 137 -8.43 0.87 -14.68
N PRO A 138 -8.94 1.95 -14.04
CA PRO A 138 -9.17 1.98 -12.59
C PRO A 138 -10.06 0.84 -12.10
N ALA A 139 -11.09 0.50 -12.87
CA ALA A 139 -12.05 -0.51 -12.47
C ALA A 139 -11.43 -1.91 -12.47
N ASP A 140 -10.53 -2.21 -13.40
CA ASP A 140 -9.83 -3.49 -13.45
C ASP A 140 -8.86 -3.65 -12.28
N VAL A 141 -8.11 -2.59 -11.97
CA VAL A 141 -7.23 -2.56 -10.78
C VAL A 141 -8.03 -2.81 -9.50
N LEU A 142 -9.17 -2.14 -9.33
CA LEU A 142 -10.01 -2.33 -8.13
C LEU A 142 -10.66 -3.72 -8.10
N ARG A 143 -11.00 -4.31 -9.25
CA ARG A 143 -11.45 -5.72 -9.33
C ARG A 143 -10.33 -6.68 -8.90
N ALA A 144 -9.09 -6.43 -9.32
CA ALA A 144 -7.92 -7.22 -8.91
C ALA A 144 -7.70 -7.15 -7.39
N VAL A 145 -7.82 -5.97 -6.79
CA VAL A 145 -7.76 -5.81 -5.32
C VAL A 145 -8.82 -6.68 -4.65
N GLN A 146 -10.06 -6.68 -5.15
CA GLN A 146 -11.12 -7.53 -4.58
C GLN A 146 -10.85 -9.02 -4.77
N ALA A 147 -10.25 -9.42 -5.89
CA ALA A 147 -9.86 -10.82 -6.12
C ALA A 147 -8.81 -11.28 -5.10
N VAL A 148 -7.78 -10.48 -4.86
CA VAL A 148 -6.76 -10.75 -3.83
C VAL A 148 -7.39 -10.80 -2.43
N ARG A 149 -8.28 -9.86 -2.08
CA ARG A 149 -8.99 -9.87 -0.79
C ARG A 149 -9.82 -11.12 -0.58
N ARG A 150 -10.53 -11.60 -1.61
CA ARG A 150 -11.30 -12.86 -1.54
C ARG A 150 -10.39 -14.06 -1.31
N LYS A 151 -9.25 -14.12 -1.99
CA LYS A 151 -8.24 -15.18 -1.77
C LYS A 151 -7.70 -15.15 -0.34
N ALA A 152 -7.35 -13.97 0.16
CA ALA A 152 -6.86 -13.79 1.53
C ALA A 152 -7.93 -14.12 2.59
N LEU A 153 -9.20 -13.77 2.34
CA LEU A 153 -10.30 -14.15 3.24
C LEU A 153 -10.50 -15.66 3.28
N ALA A 154 -10.48 -16.32 2.12
CA ALA A 154 -10.61 -17.78 2.02
C ALA A 154 -9.43 -18.53 2.66
N ALA A 155 -8.22 -17.96 2.60
CA ALA A 155 -7.02 -18.48 3.27
C ALA A 155 -7.00 -18.18 4.79
N GLY A 156 -7.92 -17.36 5.30
CA GLY A 156 -7.96 -16.94 6.69
C GLY A 156 -6.93 -15.85 7.06
N GLU A 157 -6.28 -15.25 6.09
CA GLU A 157 -5.25 -14.21 6.29
C GLU A 157 -5.85 -12.86 6.68
N LEU A 158 -7.09 -12.56 6.24
CA LEU A 158 -7.85 -11.39 6.64
C LEU A 158 -8.47 -11.50 8.05
N VAL A 159 -8.02 -12.47 8.85
CA VAL A 159 -8.62 -12.74 10.14
C VAL A 159 -8.10 -11.78 11.20
N ARG A 160 -8.99 -10.86 11.62
CA ARG A 160 -9.01 -10.32 13.00
C ARG A 160 -7.74 -9.64 13.50
N ALA A 161 -7.13 -8.81 12.69
CA ALA A 161 -6.31 -7.78 13.30
C ALA A 161 -7.24 -6.88 14.13
N SER A 162 -7.04 -6.80 15.44
CA SER A 162 -7.82 -5.95 16.35
C SER A 162 -7.87 -4.47 15.92
N HIS A 163 -7.03 -4.11 14.97
CA HIS A 163 -6.86 -2.75 14.44
C HIS A 163 -7.65 -2.46 13.16
N GLN A 164 -8.25 -3.49 12.55
CA GLN A 164 -9.02 -3.36 11.31
C GLN A 164 -10.41 -3.98 11.45
N ARG A 165 -11.36 -3.40 10.75
CA ARG A 165 -12.72 -3.94 10.58
C ARG A 165 -12.86 -4.45 9.16
N ILE A 166 -13.07 -5.75 9.03
CA ILE A 166 -13.35 -6.40 7.74
C ILE A 166 -14.85 -6.52 7.60
N ILE A 167 -15.40 -5.94 6.54
CA ILE A 167 -16.84 -5.94 6.25
C ILE A 167 -17.03 -6.60 4.89
N ALA A 168 -17.80 -7.70 4.86
CA ALA A 168 -18.24 -8.31 3.62
C ALA A 168 -19.60 -7.73 3.24
N ASP A 169 -19.68 -7.04 2.10
CA ASP A 169 -20.89 -6.49 1.52
C ASP A 169 -21.10 -7.10 0.12
N GLY A 170 -21.87 -8.17 0.06
CA GLY A 170 -22.01 -8.98 -1.14
C GLY A 170 -20.65 -9.59 -1.54
N GLU A 171 -20.19 -9.29 -2.75
CA GLU A 171 -18.89 -9.73 -3.26
C GLU A 171 -17.74 -8.77 -2.90
N THR A 172 -18.05 -7.64 -2.28
CA THR A 172 -17.08 -6.61 -1.93
C THR A 172 -16.59 -6.81 -0.50
N ILE A 173 -15.28 -6.80 -0.31
CA ILE A 173 -14.64 -6.86 0.99
C ILE A 173 -14.06 -5.48 1.28
N LEU A 174 -14.61 -4.81 2.30
CA LEU A 174 -14.14 -3.52 2.78
C LEU A 174 -13.16 -3.74 3.93
N ILE A 175 -12.08 -2.99 3.93
CA ILE A 175 -11.11 -2.94 5.03
C ILE A 175 -11.08 -1.52 5.57
N GLN A 176 -11.51 -1.37 6.81
CA GLN A 176 -11.58 -0.09 7.49
C GLN A 176 -10.74 -0.12 8.78
N PRO A 177 -10.17 1.00 9.23
CA PRO A 177 -9.61 1.09 10.56
C PRO A 177 -10.67 0.80 11.63
N ALA A 178 -10.31 0.09 12.69
CA ALA A 178 -11.20 -0.09 13.85
C ALA A 178 -11.41 1.23 14.61
N ASN A 179 -10.37 2.06 14.67
CA ASN A 179 -10.41 3.44 15.14
C ASN A 179 -10.16 4.37 13.94
N PRO A 180 -11.04 5.33 13.64
CA PRO A 180 -10.92 6.20 12.46
C PRO A 180 -9.65 7.07 12.46
N ASP A 181 -9.05 7.32 13.64
CA ASP A 181 -7.85 8.13 13.79
C ASP A 181 -6.55 7.32 13.73
N LEU A 182 -6.65 5.99 13.81
CA LEU A 182 -5.48 5.09 13.90
C LEU A 182 -5.50 4.08 12.76
N VAL A 183 -4.62 4.26 11.80
CA VAL A 183 -4.50 3.39 10.63
C VAL A 183 -3.37 2.39 10.83
N TYR A 184 -3.71 1.11 10.86
CA TYR A 184 -2.76 0.02 10.86
C TYR A 184 -2.34 -0.30 9.42
N VAL A 185 -1.04 -0.30 9.16
CA VAL A 185 -0.46 -0.76 7.91
C VAL A 185 0.06 -2.19 8.11
N PRO A 186 -0.37 -3.15 7.28
CA PRO A 186 0.18 -4.51 7.34
C PRO A 186 1.71 -4.49 7.31
N GLY A 187 2.32 -5.22 8.27
CA GLY A 187 3.76 -5.12 8.52
C GLY A 187 4.10 -4.51 9.89
N GLY A 188 3.08 -4.03 10.63
CA GLY A 188 3.21 -3.84 12.07
C GLY A 188 3.23 -2.41 12.59
N ARG A 189 3.02 -1.39 11.75
CA ARG A 189 2.95 0.00 12.23
C ARG A 189 1.54 0.56 12.19
N THR A 190 1.23 1.38 13.21
CA THR A 190 -0.01 2.16 13.30
C THR A 190 0.35 3.63 13.21
N PHE A 191 -0.40 4.35 12.40
CA PHE A 191 -0.22 5.78 12.15
C PHE A 191 -1.42 6.55 12.68
N ASP A 192 -1.18 7.67 13.36
CA ASP A 192 -2.21 8.62 13.76
C ASP A 192 -2.49 9.56 12.58
N VAL A 193 -3.70 9.48 12.04
CA VAL A 193 -4.16 10.28 10.90
C VAL A 193 -5.07 11.43 11.30
N SER A 194 -5.32 11.61 12.59
CA SER A 194 -6.20 12.66 13.13
C SER A 194 -5.74 14.07 12.72
N VAL A 195 -4.43 14.27 12.59
CA VAL A 195 -3.86 15.52 12.11
C VAL A 195 -4.34 15.86 10.70
N GLY A 196 -4.50 14.85 9.84
CA GLY A 196 -4.99 15.00 8.47
C GLY A 196 -6.41 15.55 8.37
N HIS A 197 -7.23 15.46 9.42
CA HIS A 197 -8.61 15.97 9.43
C HIS A 197 -8.70 17.49 9.28
N ARG A 198 -7.60 18.20 9.46
CA ARG A 198 -7.53 19.67 9.31
C ARG A 198 -7.28 20.11 7.86
N PHE A 199 -6.96 19.17 6.97
CA PHE A 199 -6.54 19.45 5.61
C PHE A 199 -7.48 18.80 4.61
N ASN A 200 -7.73 19.46 3.51
CA ASN A 200 -8.61 19.00 2.44
C ASN A 200 -8.07 17.76 1.68
N TRP A 201 -6.80 17.44 1.82
CA TRP A 201 -6.14 16.24 1.28
C TRP A 201 -6.07 15.09 2.29
N GLY A 202 -6.54 15.29 3.52
CA GLY A 202 -6.44 14.32 4.61
C GLY A 202 -7.27 13.05 4.41
N TRP A 203 -7.19 12.18 5.40
CA TRP A 203 -7.82 10.86 5.38
C TRP A 203 -9.30 10.87 4.98
N HIS A 204 -10.07 11.78 5.52
CA HIS A 204 -11.53 11.88 5.32
C HIS A 204 -11.94 12.33 3.92
N SER A 205 -11.01 12.84 3.13
CA SER A 205 -11.28 13.33 1.77
C SER A 205 -11.22 12.23 0.72
N TRP A 206 -10.87 11.01 1.12
CA TRP A 206 -10.67 9.89 0.22
C TRP A 206 -11.68 8.78 0.49
N ASN A 207 -12.16 8.16 -0.59
CA ASN A 207 -13.03 7.00 -0.54
C ASN A 207 -12.82 6.13 -1.78
N VAL A 208 -13.42 4.93 -1.79
CA VAL A 208 -13.44 4.02 -2.95
C VAL A 208 -14.88 3.74 -3.32
N ASP A 209 -15.24 4.07 -4.54
CA ASP A 209 -16.50 3.64 -5.14
C ASP A 209 -16.30 2.26 -5.78
N TRP A 210 -16.47 1.23 -4.97
CA TRP A 210 -16.33 -0.14 -5.41
C TRP A 210 -17.34 -0.55 -6.49
N ARG A 211 -18.50 0.09 -6.53
CA ARG A 211 -19.55 -0.20 -7.50
C ARG A 211 -19.19 0.29 -8.89
N HIS A 212 -18.64 1.50 -8.98
CA HIS A 212 -18.27 2.10 -10.26
C HIS A 212 -16.78 1.93 -10.58
N GLY A 213 -16.02 1.31 -9.68
CA GLY A 213 -14.59 1.02 -9.90
C GLY A 213 -13.73 2.28 -9.98
N SER A 214 -13.94 3.24 -9.07
CA SER A 214 -13.19 4.50 -9.06
C SER A 214 -12.77 4.92 -7.65
N LEU A 215 -11.67 5.66 -7.55
CA LEU A 215 -11.33 6.39 -6.34
C LEU A 215 -12.10 7.69 -6.30
N LEU A 216 -12.51 8.08 -5.11
CA LEU A 216 -13.13 9.37 -4.87
C LEU A 216 -12.19 10.24 -4.03
N TYR A 217 -12.00 11.46 -4.50
CA TYR A 217 -11.37 12.53 -3.75
C TYR A 217 -12.35 13.69 -3.61
N GLN A 218 -12.68 14.07 -2.38
CA GLN A 218 -13.72 15.06 -2.09
C GLN A 218 -15.04 14.74 -2.82
N ASP A 219 -15.47 13.48 -2.72
CA ASP A 219 -16.68 12.93 -3.35
C ASP A 219 -16.74 12.99 -4.88
N THR A 220 -15.64 13.33 -5.53
CA THR A 220 -15.52 13.33 -7.01
C THR A 220 -14.54 12.25 -7.49
N PRO A 221 -14.80 11.60 -8.65
CA PRO A 221 -13.85 10.65 -9.22
C PRO A 221 -12.48 11.27 -9.47
N TYR A 222 -11.43 10.65 -8.91
CA TYR A 222 -10.08 11.21 -8.88
C TYR A 222 -9.46 11.43 -10.28
N LEU A 223 -9.65 10.50 -11.22
CA LEU A 223 -9.05 10.60 -12.57
C LEU A 223 -9.84 11.44 -13.58
N THR A 224 -11.06 11.88 -13.26
CA THR A 224 -11.81 12.80 -14.15
C THR A 224 -11.35 14.26 -14.01
N ALA A 225 -10.45 14.54 -13.11
CA ALA A 225 -9.91 15.87 -12.84
C ALA A 225 -8.54 16.12 -13.54
N LEU A 226 -8.06 15.17 -14.36
CA LEU A 226 -6.91 15.32 -15.26
C LEU A 226 -7.41 15.63 -16.69
#